data_2da310d750878e8e74564b24389751e5
#
_entry.id   2da310d750878e8e74564b24389751e5
#
_cell.length_a   1.000
_cell.length_b   1.000
_cell.length_c   1.000
_cell.angle_alpha   90.00
_cell.angle_beta   90.00
_cell.angle_gamma   90.00
#
_symmetry.space_group_name_H-M   'P 1'
#
loop_
_entity.id
_entity.type
_entity.pdbx_description
1 polymer ?
#
loop_
_entity_poly.entity_id
_entity_poly.type
_entity_poly.pdbx_seq_one_letter_code
_entity_poly.pdbx_strand_id
1 'polypeptide(L)'
;MERLDAIPYLDERSQVIPHLKNERDEQLLVAEHLPKDARVLELGARYGTVSCLVSAIVNEPTKHVVVEPDVFVLPALIYNKLTHSGKFHIVVGAISRHPVCLDYSCGYGNHLTAGQPNIQTFTVEEVEKMYDVSFNCLIADCEGALEMFCRQNPELLTRLDTVIFEADCPQRCDYDYVKRVLELNGLKPVVVGFQNVYKRLSDWADSSPGGDLE
;
A
#
# COMPACT_ATOMS: atom_id res chain seq x y z
N MET A 1 14.95 -9.72 -4.18
CA MET A 1 14.99 -9.60 -2.71
C MET A 1 16.41 -9.61 -2.17
N GLU A 2 17.26 -10.60 -2.43
CA GLU A 2 18.63 -10.67 -1.88
C GLU A 2 19.45 -9.38 -2.02
N ARG A 3 19.35 -8.67 -3.15
CA ARG A 3 20.04 -7.39 -3.35
C ARG A 3 19.50 -6.27 -2.44
N LEU A 4 18.21 -6.25 -2.17
CA LEU A 4 17.60 -5.28 -1.27
C LEU A 4 17.92 -5.59 0.19
N ASP A 5 17.95 -6.88 0.53
CA ASP A 5 18.28 -7.36 1.86
C ASP A 5 19.75 -7.08 2.26
N ALA A 6 20.64 -6.96 1.25
CA ALA A 6 22.05 -6.67 1.48
C ALA A 6 22.37 -5.21 1.85
N ILE A 7 21.42 -4.30 1.63
CA ILE A 7 21.54 -2.87 1.92
C ILE A 7 20.68 -2.57 3.14
N PRO A 8 21.24 -1.99 4.23
CA PRO A 8 20.44 -1.69 5.41
C PRO A 8 19.47 -0.53 5.15
N TYR A 9 18.26 -0.66 5.69
CA TYR A 9 17.33 0.46 5.82
C TYR A 9 17.59 1.20 7.11
N LEU A 10 17.42 2.52 7.09
CA LEU A 10 17.60 3.37 8.27
C LEU A 10 16.27 3.97 8.72
N ASP A 11 16.13 4.16 10.02
CA ASP A 11 15.03 4.90 10.64
C ASP A 11 15.33 6.42 10.71
N GLU A 12 14.42 7.20 11.31
CA GLU A 12 14.53 8.65 11.50
C GLU A 12 15.71 9.07 12.39
N ARG A 13 16.31 8.13 13.13
CA ARG A 13 17.50 8.33 13.98
C ARG A 13 18.78 7.81 13.33
N SER A 14 18.70 7.45 12.03
CA SER A 14 19.81 6.81 11.29
C SER A 14 20.26 5.48 11.87
N GLN A 15 19.38 4.77 12.57
CA GLN A 15 19.65 3.43 13.07
C GLN A 15 19.17 2.39 12.06
N VAL A 16 19.88 1.25 12.00
CA VAL A 16 19.50 0.16 11.10
C VAL A 16 18.19 -0.48 11.55
N ILE A 17 17.22 -0.51 10.65
CA ILE A 17 15.93 -1.16 10.89
C ILE A 17 16.09 -2.67 10.71
N PRO A 18 15.60 -3.49 11.64
CA PRO A 18 15.56 -4.93 11.46
C PRO A 18 14.40 -5.37 10.56
N HIS A 19 14.33 -4.82 9.32
CA HIS A 19 13.21 -4.99 8.38
C HIS A 19 12.93 -6.46 8.05
N LEU A 20 13.96 -7.32 8.02
CA LEU A 20 13.79 -8.75 7.81
C LEU A 20 13.01 -9.44 8.93
N LYS A 21 12.89 -8.80 10.08
CA LYS A 21 12.11 -9.32 11.20
C LYS A 21 10.72 -8.70 11.30
N ASN A 22 10.61 -7.41 11.03
CA ASN A 22 9.39 -6.64 11.30
C ASN A 22 8.49 -6.50 10.07
N GLU A 23 9.09 -6.35 8.86
CA GLU A 23 8.37 -6.05 7.62
C GLU A 23 8.40 -7.23 6.62
N ARG A 24 9.00 -8.35 7.03
CA ARG A 24 9.30 -9.45 6.10
C ARG A 24 8.07 -10.12 5.53
N ASP A 25 7.06 -10.31 6.35
CA ASP A 25 5.83 -11.01 5.93
C ASP A 25 5.10 -10.19 4.87
N GLU A 26 5.01 -8.87 5.02
CA GLU A 26 4.44 -7.98 4.02
C GLU A 26 5.29 -7.97 2.74
N GLN A 27 6.61 -7.84 2.85
CA GLN A 27 7.51 -7.91 1.70
C GLN A 27 7.37 -9.23 0.93
N LEU A 28 7.21 -10.37 1.61
CA LEU A 28 7.01 -11.67 0.97
C LEU A 28 5.69 -11.71 0.20
N LEU A 29 4.60 -11.21 0.77
CA LEU A 29 3.31 -11.13 0.09
C LEU A 29 3.36 -10.21 -1.13
N VAL A 30 3.99 -9.06 -1.01
CA VAL A 30 4.19 -8.15 -2.15
C VAL A 30 5.03 -8.83 -3.23
N ALA A 31 6.12 -9.52 -2.88
CA ALA A 31 6.97 -10.23 -3.83
C ALA A 31 6.24 -11.35 -4.58
N GLU A 32 5.32 -12.04 -3.90
CA GLU A 32 4.55 -13.16 -4.46
C GLU A 32 3.34 -12.68 -5.29
N HIS A 33 2.69 -11.61 -4.84
CA HIS A 33 1.36 -11.28 -5.33
C HIS A 33 1.28 -10.02 -6.19
N LEU A 34 2.30 -9.12 -6.16
CA LEU A 34 2.28 -7.89 -6.92
C LEU A 34 2.49 -8.15 -8.41
N PRO A 35 1.55 -7.74 -9.30
CA PRO A 35 1.74 -7.82 -10.74
C PRO A 35 2.87 -6.89 -11.20
N LYS A 36 3.63 -7.32 -12.21
CA LYS A 36 4.73 -6.50 -12.76
C LYS A 36 4.26 -5.24 -13.50
N ASP A 37 3.03 -5.24 -13.98
CA ASP A 37 2.37 -4.12 -14.65
C ASP A 37 1.51 -3.28 -13.70
N ALA A 38 1.65 -3.50 -12.39
CA ALA A 38 0.93 -2.74 -11.38
C ALA A 38 1.32 -1.25 -11.41
N ARG A 39 0.30 -0.40 -11.34
CA ARG A 39 0.38 1.02 -11.07
C ARG A 39 -0.13 1.23 -9.65
N VAL A 40 0.80 1.47 -8.74
CA VAL A 40 0.58 1.27 -7.31
C VAL A 40 0.31 2.58 -6.59
N LEU A 41 -0.78 2.62 -5.82
CA LEU A 41 -0.95 3.55 -4.71
C LEU A 41 -0.58 2.82 -3.42
N GLU A 42 0.40 3.33 -2.68
CA GLU A 42 0.82 2.80 -1.38
C GLU A 42 0.45 3.81 -0.29
N LEU A 43 -0.30 3.37 0.72
CA LEU A 43 -0.72 4.17 1.88
C LEU A 43 0.05 3.71 3.11
N GLY A 44 0.87 4.61 3.68
CA GLY A 44 1.79 4.30 4.77
C GLY A 44 3.09 3.69 4.25
N ALA A 45 4.05 4.54 3.93
CA ALA A 45 5.35 4.09 3.42
C ALA A 45 6.41 4.02 4.52
N ARG A 46 6.21 4.78 5.58
CA ARG A 46 7.14 4.95 6.70
C ARG A 46 8.59 5.08 6.24
N TYR A 47 9.39 4.03 6.33
CA TYR A 47 10.80 4.04 5.92
C TYR A 47 11.05 3.52 4.50
N GLY A 48 9.99 3.08 3.79
CA GLY A 48 10.05 2.64 2.40
C GLY A 48 10.60 1.24 2.18
N THR A 49 10.54 0.35 3.17
CA THR A 49 10.99 -1.04 3.07
C THR A 49 10.21 -1.81 2.02
N VAL A 50 8.88 -1.66 2.01
CA VAL A 50 7.97 -2.21 1.01
C VAL A 50 8.06 -1.42 -0.29
N SER A 51 8.09 -0.09 -0.21
CA SER A 51 8.16 0.80 -1.38
C SER A 51 9.36 0.52 -2.28
N CYS A 52 10.54 0.26 -1.69
CA CYS A 52 11.75 -0.08 -2.44
C CYS A 52 11.61 -1.44 -3.13
N LEU A 53 10.97 -2.41 -2.50
CA LEU A 53 10.68 -3.72 -3.10
C LEU A 53 9.71 -3.59 -4.27
N VAL A 54 8.59 -2.87 -4.09
CA VAL A 54 7.64 -2.56 -5.18
C VAL A 54 8.36 -1.95 -6.37
N SER A 55 9.20 -0.93 -6.12
CA SER A 55 9.98 -0.26 -7.16
C SER A 55 10.95 -1.19 -7.91
N ALA A 56 11.38 -2.29 -7.30
CA ALA A 56 12.24 -3.29 -7.92
C ALA A 56 11.45 -4.36 -8.71
N ILE A 57 10.16 -4.53 -8.42
CA ILE A 57 9.30 -5.56 -9.04
C ILE A 57 8.60 -5.03 -10.29
N VAL A 58 8.01 -3.82 -10.21
CA VAL A 58 7.15 -3.29 -11.26
C VAL A 58 7.95 -2.84 -12.48
N ASN A 59 7.37 -3.01 -13.68
CA ASN A 59 8.00 -2.61 -14.94
C ASN A 59 8.15 -1.09 -15.05
N GLU A 60 7.18 -0.34 -14.52
CA GLU A 60 7.15 1.13 -14.54
C GLU A 60 7.16 1.71 -13.11
N PRO A 61 8.33 1.70 -12.42
CA PRO A 61 8.38 2.12 -11.02
C PRO A 61 8.07 3.61 -10.78
N THR A 62 8.02 4.43 -11.83
CA THR A 62 7.50 5.81 -11.77
C THR A 62 5.97 5.89 -11.75
N LYS A 63 5.27 4.79 -11.95
CA LYS A 63 3.81 4.67 -11.76
C LYS A 63 3.45 4.13 -10.36
N HIS A 64 4.39 4.15 -9.45
CA HIS A 64 4.22 3.87 -8.03
C HIS A 64 4.29 5.17 -7.24
N VAL A 65 3.25 5.47 -6.51
CA VAL A 65 3.13 6.65 -5.64
C VAL A 65 2.89 6.18 -4.21
N VAL A 66 3.74 6.62 -3.30
CA VAL A 66 3.59 6.38 -1.87
C VAL A 66 3.08 7.63 -1.17
N VAL A 67 2.20 7.44 -0.20
CA VAL A 67 1.61 8.50 0.61
C VAL A 67 2.03 8.32 2.05
N GLU A 68 2.78 9.29 2.59
CA GLU A 68 3.30 9.26 3.95
C GLU A 68 2.97 10.57 4.66
N PRO A 69 2.12 10.54 5.69
CA PRO A 69 1.73 11.75 6.40
C PRO A 69 2.76 12.21 7.44
N ASP A 70 3.60 11.32 7.97
CA ASP A 70 4.56 11.65 9.02
C ASP A 70 5.81 12.31 8.46
N VAL A 71 5.91 13.62 8.66
CA VAL A 71 7.06 14.41 8.19
C VAL A 71 8.38 14.02 8.88
N PHE A 72 8.33 13.42 10.07
CA PHE A 72 9.53 13.05 10.80
C PHE A 72 10.25 11.83 10.21
N VAL A 73 9.53 10.94 9.53
CA VAL A 73 10.13 9.78 8.86
C VAL A 73 10.63 10.08 7.44
N LEU A 74 10.22 11.21 6.84
CA LEU A 74 10.57 11.55 5.46
C LEU A 74 12.07 11.57 5.16
N PRO A 75 12.95 12.09 6.03
CA PRO A 75 14.40 12.03 5.77
C PRO A 75 14.90 10.61 5.58
N ALA A 76 14.41 9.67 6.40
CA ALA A 76 14.75 8.26 6.30
C ALA A 76 14.15 7.62 5.05
N LEU A 77 12.87 7.86 4.75
CA LEU A 77 12.21 7.40 3.54
C LEU A 77 12.96 7.84 2.27
N ILE A 78 13.36 9.12 2.20
CA ILE A 78 14.10 9.67 1.06
C ILE A 78 15.48 9.03 0.97
N TYR A 79 16.20 8.89 2.10
CA TYR A 79 17.51 8.24 2.15
C TYR A 79 17.43 6.78 1.66
N ASN A 80 16.50 6.01 2.19
CA ASN A 80 16.31 4.61 1.82
C ASN A 80 15.91 4.49 0.35
N LYS A 81 15.00 5.33 -0.14
CA LYS A 81 14.65 5.40 -1.57
C LYS A 81 15.89 5.57 -2.44
N LEU A 82 16.75 6.54 -2.13
CA LEU A 82 17.97 6.83 -2.91
C LEU A 82 18.96 5.66 -2.84
N THR A 83 19.20 5.15 -1.63
CA THR A 83 20.17 4.06 -1.39
C THR A 83 19.76 2.77 -2.09
N HIS A 84 18.47 2.46 -2.12
CA HIS A 84 17.90 1.29 -2.81
C HIS A 84 17.53 1.54 -4.27
N SER A 85 17.86 2.73 -4.81
CA SER A 85 17.55 3.11 -6.20
C SER A 85 16.03 3.09 -6.52
N GLY A 86 15.20 3.36 -5.52
CA GLY A 86 13.74 3.45 -5.66
C GLY A 86 13.35 4.63 -6.57
N LYS A 87 12.39 4.40 -7.48
CA LYS A 87 11.93 5.40 -8.44
C LYS A 87 10.49 5.85 -8.20
N PHE A 88 9.86 5.38 -7.14
CA PHE A 88 8.51 5.80 -6.75
C PHE A 88 8.44 7.28 -6.39
N HIS A 89 7.25 7.84 -6.47
CA HIS A 89 6.98 9.20 -6.03
C HIS A 89 6.53 9.22 -4.56
N ILE A 90 6.80 10.32 -3.85
CA ILE A 90 6.39 10.50 -2.46
C ILE A 90 5.42 11.69 -2.39
N VAL A 91 4.23 11.44 -1.87
CA VAL A 91 3.23 12.44 -1.49
C VAL A 91 3.26 12.59 0.02
N VAL A 92 3.55 13.80 0.48
CA VAL A 92 3.60 14.10 1.92
C VAL A 92 2.23 14.56 2.37
N GLY A 93 1.51 13.69 3.08
CA GLY A 93 0.14 13.94 3.52
C GLY A 93 -0.70 12.69 3.55
N ALA A 94 -2.02 12.84 3.43
CA ALA A 94 -2.97 11.73 3.43
C ALA A 94 -3.94 11.80 2.25
N ILE A 95 -4.44 10.64 1.82
CA ILE A 95 -5.57 10.58 0.90
C ILE A 95 -6.86 10.71 1.70
N SER A 96 -7.51 11.85 1.54
CA SER A 96 -8.81 12.11 2.17
C SER A 96 -9.55 13.24 1.45
N ARG A 97 -10.86 13.08 1.28
CA ARG A 97 -11.77 14.12 0.78
C ARG A 97 -12.12 15.16 1.86
N HIS A 98 -11.71 14.91 3.09
CA HIS A 98 -11.93 15.79 4.23
C HIS A 98 -10.62 16.07 4.95
N PRO A 99 -10.48 17.24 5.58
CA PRO A 99 -9.33 17.54 6.42
C PRO A 99 -9.22 16.52 7.57
N VAL A 100 -8.02 16.02 7.80
CA VAL A 100 -7.69 15.07 8.86
C VAL A 100 -6.50 15.55 9.70
N CYS A 101 -6.37 14.97 10.88
CA CYS A 101 -5.25 15.20 11.77
C CYS A 101 -4.43 13.91 11.88
N LEU A 102 -3.11 14.01 11.86
CA LEU A 102 -2.22 12.94 12.25
C LEU A 102 -1.97 13.01 13.74
N ASP A 103 -2.33 11.94 14.45
CA ASP A 103 -2.12 11.82 15.90
C ASP A 103 -0.78 11.13 16.17
N TYR A 104 0.14 11.87 16.78
CA TYR A 104 1.48 11.41 17.16
C TYR A 104 1.54 10.77 18.55
N SER A 105 0.42 10.59 19.24
CA SER A 105 0.41 10.09 20.64
C SER A 105 0.75 8.61 20.76
N CYS A 106 0.65 7.86 19.68
CA CYS A 106 0.84 6.40 19.66
C CYS A 106 2.27 5.94 19.39
N GLY A 107 3.23 6.86 19.28
CA GLY A 107 4.64 6.50 19.07
C GLY A 107 4.91 5.93 17.68
N TYR A 108 5.09 4.62 17.55
CA TYR A 108 5.42 3.99 16.26
C TYR A 108 4.26 4.06 15.26
N GLY A 109 3.04 3.81 15.67
CA GLY A 109 1.84 3.77 14.83
C GLY A 109 1.08 5.11 14.85
N ASN A 110 1.54 6.13 14.13
CA ASN A 110 0.80 7.37 13.96
C ASN A 110 -0.43 7.15 13.09
N HIS A 111 -1.59 7.68 13.46
CA HIS A 111 -2.84 7.39 12.78
C HIS A 111 -3.66 8.64 12.47
N LEU A 112 -4.50 8.53 11.45
CA LEU A 112 -5.39 9.62 11.05
C LEU A 112 -6.62 9.69 11.97
N THR A 113 -6.98 10.90 12.39
CA THR A 113 -8.15 11.17 13.23
C THR A 113 -8.92 12.40 12.73
N ALA A 114 -10.16 12.53 13.19
CA ALA A 114 -10.88 13.80 13.11
C ALA A 114 -10.28 14.77 14.16
N GLY A 115 -10.00 15.99 13.76
CA GLY A 115 -9.43 17.01 14.64
C GLY A 115 -9.04 18.26 13.89
N GLN A 116 -8.24 19.12 14.54
CA GLN A 116 -7.65 20.27 13.85
C GLN A 116 -6.66 19.75 12.81
N PRO A 117 -6.85 20.06 11.52
CA PRO A 117 -5.96 19.58 10.47
C PRO A 117 -4.51 20.03 10.70
N ASN A 118 -3.59 19.08 10.67
CA ASN A 118 -2.16 19.34 10.83
C ASN A 118 -1.32 18.75 9.69
N ILE A 119 -1.95 18.11 8.71
CA ILE A 119 -1.33 17.54 7.52
C ILE A 119 -2.09 17.94 6.26
N GLN A 120 -1.42 17.93 5.12
CA GLN A 120 -2.06 18.12 3.83
C GLN A 120 -2.87 16.89 3.43
N THR A 121 -4.03 17.12 2.79
CA THR A 121 -4.85 16.06 2.22
C THR A 121 -4.92 16.19 0.71
N PHE A 122 -5.03 15.06 0.04
CA PHE A 122 -5.19 14.96 -1.40
C PHE A 122 -6.32 13.98 -1.71
N THR A 123 -6.99 14.15 -2.82
CA THR A 123 -7.84 13.12 -3.40
C THR A 123 -7.02 12.16 -4.27
N VAL A 124 -7.54 10.98 -4.56
CA VAL A 124 -6.90 10.04 -5.50
C VAL A 124 -6.74 10.70 -6.87
N GLU A 125 -7.77 11.41 -7.32
CA GLU A 125 -7.80 12.07 -8.63
C GLU A 125 -6.72 13.16 -8.76
N GLU A 126 -6.45 13.91 -7.69
CA GLU A 126 -5.38 14.90 -7.67
C GLU A 126 -4.01 14.23 -7.80
N VAL A 127 -3.78 13.13 -7.06
CA VAL A 127 -2.52 12.38 -7.12
C VAL A 127 -2.34 11.71 -8.49
N GLU A 128 -3.39 11.11 -9.05
CA GLU A 128 -3.35 10.53 -10.39
C GLU A 128 -3.01 11.57 -11.46
N LYS A 129 -3.60 12.75 -11.37
CA LYS A 129 -3.30 13.87 -12.28
C LYS A 129 -1.87 14.39 -12.10
N MET A 130 -1.37 14.46 -10.86
CA MET A 130 -0.03 14.97 -10.53
C MET A 130 1.06 14.10 -11.15
N TYR A 131 0.88 12.78 -11.18
CA TYR A 131 1.89 11.82 -11.64
C TYR A 131 1.54 11.13 -12.95
N ASP A 132 0.47 11.55 -13.62
CA ASP A 132 -0.02 10.93 -14.87
C ASP A 132 -0.13 9.42 -14.73
N VAL A 133 -0.88 8.97 -13.73
CA VAL A 133 -1.08 7.55 -13.40
C VAL A 133 -2.57 7.26 -13.22
N SER A 134 -3.00 6.05 -13.56
CA SER A 134 -4.30 5.50 -13.18
C SER A 134 -4.04 4.24 -12.38
N PHE A 135 -4.25 4.28 -11.07
CA PHE A 135 -3.91 3.17 -10.18
C PHE A 135 -4.80 1.96 -10.43
N ASN A 136 -4.19 0.77 -10.46
CA ASN A 136 -4.87 -0.52 -10.49
C ASN A 136 -4.44 -1.44 -9.33
N CYS A 137 -3.54 -0.98 -8.47
CA CYS A 137 -3.09 -1.71 -7.30
C CYS A 137 -3.05 -0.80 -6.08
N LEU A 138 -3.53 -1.30 -4.94
CA LEU A 138 -3.46 -0.65 -3.64
C LEU A 138 -2.64 -1.51 -2.69
N ILE A 139 -1.65 -0.89 -2.03
CA ILE A 139 -0.95 -1.46 -0.88
C ILE A 139 -1.24 -0.54 0.30
N ALA A 140 -1.66 -1.10 1.45
CA ALA A 140 -2.06 -0.30 2.59
C ALA A 140 -1.62 -0.93 3.91
N ASP A 141 -0.65 -0.29 4.52
CA ASP A 141 -0.30 -0.39 5.94
C ASP A 141 -0.43 1.02 6.53
N CYS A 142 -1.64 1.37 6.97
CA CYS A 142 -2.02 2.75 7.25
C CYS A 142 -2.75 2.92 8.60
N GLU A 143 -2.41 2.04 9.58
CA GLU A 143 -2.76 2.20 10.98
C GLU A 143 -4.27 2.48 11.21
N GLY A 144 -5.12 1.71 10.49
CA GLY A 144 -6.57 1.78 10.59
C GLY A 144 -7.27 2.80 9.68
N ALA A 145 -6.58 3.52 8.82
CA ALA A 145 -7.20 4.49 7.91
C ALA A 145 -7.89 3.85 6.68
N LEU A 146 -7.71 2.54 6.45
CA LEU A 146 -8.17 1.85 5.24
C LEU A 146 -9.69 1.88 5.05
N GLU A 147 -10.48 1.74 6.13
CA GLU A 147 -11.95 1.85 6.04
C GLU A 147 -12.38 3.23 5.53
N MET A 148 -11.82 4.29 6.11
CA MET A 148 -12.10 5.66 5.69
C MET A 148 -11.73 5.85 4.20
N PHE A 149 -10.57 5.36 3.80
CA PHE A 149 -10.13 5.41 2.40
C PHE A 149 -11.12 4.70 1.47
N CYS A 150 -11.55 3.47 1.77
CA CYS A 150 -12.51 2.73 0.97
C CYS A 150 -13.87 3.44 0.85
N ARG A 151 -14.36 4.03 1.95
CA ARG A 151 -15.62 4.78 1.94
C ARG A 151 -15.56 6.04 1.08
N GLN A 152 -14.42 6.69 1.01
CA GLN A 152 -14.23 7.94 0.27
C GLN A 152 -13.87 7.75 -1.20
N ASN A 153 -13.43 6.54 -1.62
CA ASN A 153 -12.91 6.30 -2.97
C ASN A 153 -13.56 5.08 -3.65
N PRO A 154 -14.92 4.99 -3.71
CA PRO A 154 -15.60 3.84 -4.29
C PRO A 154 -15.27 3.66 -5.78
N GLU A 155 -15.02 4.73 -6.53
CA GLU A 155 -14.67 4.67 -7.95
C GLU A 155 -13.31 4.00 -8.17
N LEU A 156 -12.34 4.22 -7.28
CA LEU A 156 -11.05 3.54 -7.34
C LEU A 156 -11.23 2.03 -7.15
N LEU A 157 -12.05 1.61 -6.17
CA LEU A 157 -12.27 0.19 -5.86
C LEU A 157 -12.80 -0.60 -7.06
N THR A 158 -13.59 0.03 -7.95
CA THR A 158 -14.13 -0.64 -9.15
C THR A 158 -13.06 -1.04 -10.16
N ARG A 159 -11.89 -0.41 -10.15
CA ARG A 159 -10.81 -0.58 -11.14
C ARG A 159 -9.52 -1.16 -10.56
N LEU A 160 -9.48 -1.46 -9.26
CA LEU A 160 -8.37 -2.17 -8.65
C LEU A 160 -8.36 -3.63 -9.12
N ASP A 161 -7.17 -4.12 -9.47
CA ASP A 161 -6.91 -5.51 -9.81
C ASP A 161 -6.28 -6.27 -8.65
N THR A 162 -5.54 -5.56 -7.79
CA THR A 162 -4.87 -6.13 -6.61
C THR A 162 -4.93 -5.18 -5.44
N VAL A 163 -5.27 -5.71 -4.26
CA VAL A 163 -5.22 -5.00 -2.98
C VAL A 163 -4.44 -5.85 -1.98
N ILE A 164 -3.40 -5.28 -1.38
CA ILE A 164 -2.60 -5.91 -0.31
C ILE A 164 -2.71 -5.00 0.90
N PHE A 165 -3.08 -5.53 2.05
CA PHE A 165 -3.22 -4.70 3.24
C PHE A 165 -2.98 -5.46 4.54
N GLU A 166 -2.54 -4.72 5.55
CA GLU A 166 -2.39 -5.16 6.93
C GLU A 166 -3.65 -4.85 7.75
N ALA A 167 -4.10 -5.80 8.57
CA ALA A 167 -5.27 -5.65 9.45
C ALA A 167 -4.82 -5.51 10.91
N ASP A 168 -4.02 -4.48 11.17
CA ASP A 168 -3.31 -4.24 12.43
C ASP A 168 -4.11 -3.49 13.51
N CYS A 169 -5.06 -2.63 13.09
CA CYS A 169 -5.81 -1.72 13.95
C CYS A 169 -7.32 -2.00 13.99
N PRO A 170 -7.80 -3.18 14.45
CA PRO A 170 -9.23 -3.53 14.43
C PRO A 170 -10.10 -2.64 15.33
N GLN A 171 -9.50 -1.90 16.27
CA GLN A 171 -10.20 -0.91 17.10
C GLN A 171 -10.50 0.40 16.35
N ARG A 172 -9.95 0.61 15.14
CA ARG A 172 -10.07 1.84 14.34
C ARG A 172 -10.62 1.61 12.94
N CYS A 173 -10.54 0.38 12.44
CA CYS A 173 -10.92 -0.02 11.10
C CYS A 173 -11.84 -1.23 11.15
N ASP A 174 -13.03 -1.12 10.57
CA ASP A 174 -13.89 -2.26 10.29
C ASP A 174 -13.35 -3.01 9.07
N TYR A 175 -12.42 -3.95 9.31
CA TYR A 175 -11.85 -4.77 8.24
C TYR A 175 -12.87 -5.72 7.60
N ASP A 176 -13.96 -6.07 8.28
CA ASP A 176 -15.03 -6.85 7.67
C ASP A 176 -15.81 -6.02 6.64
N TYR A 177 -15.98 -4.73 6.91
CA TYR A 177 -16.48 -3.79 5.91
C TYR A 177 -15.52 -3.69 4.71
N VAL A 178 -14.21 -3.50 4.95
CA VAL A 178 -13.20 -3.42 3.90
C VAL A 178 -13.24 -4.67 3.01
N LYS A 179 -13.16 -5.86 3.59
CA LYS A 179 -13.22 -7.15 2.87
C LYS A 179 -14.49 -7.26 2.04
N ARG A 180 -15.64 -6.98 2.62
CA ARG A 180 -16.95 -7.03 1.94
C ARG A 180 -17.01 -6.06 0.76
N VAL A 181 -16.53 -4.81 0.92
CA VAL A 181 -16.57 -3.85 -0.18
C VAL A 181 -15.62 -4.21 -1.33
N LEU A 182 -14.46 -4.81 -1.03
CA LEU A 182 -13.55 -5.34 -2.05
C LEU A 182 -14.24 -6.47 -2.84
N GLU A 183 -14.90 -7.41 -2.15
CA GLU A 183 -15.63 -8.52 -2.80
C GLU A 183 -16.80 -8.03 -3.65
N LEU A 184 -17.56 -7.02 -3.18
CA LEU A 184 -18.64 -6.40 -3.95
C LEU A 184 -18.13 -5.71 -5.23
N ASN A 185 -16.87 -5.27 -5.25
CA ASN A 185 -16.21 -4.69 -6.42
C ASN A 185 -15.47 -5.75 -7.28
N GLY A 186 -15.71 -7.04 -7.05
CA GLY A 186 -15.23 -8.14 -7.88
C GLY A 186 -13.81 -8.65 -7.55
N LEU A 187 -13.21 -8.18 -6.46
CA LEU A 187 -11.97 -8.78 -5.96
C LEU A 187 -12.29 -10.02 -5.12
N LYS A 188 -11.41 -11.01 -5.16
CA LYS A 188 -11.54 -12.25 -4.38
C LYS A 188 -10.37 -12.40 -3.42
N PRO A 189 -10.60 -12.92 -2.21
CA PRO A 189 -9.54 -13.18 -1.25
C PRO A 189 -8.59 -14.27 -1.76
N VAL A 190 -7.30 -13.99 -1.70
CA VAL A 190 -6.20 -14.92 -1.99
C VAL A 190 -5.48 -15.30 -0.72
N VAL A 191 -5.23 -14.30 0.14
CA VAL A 191 -4.70 -14.48 1.49
C VAL A 191 -5.61 -13.73 2.45
N VAL A 192 -5.95 -14.35 3.58
CA VAL A 192 -6.78 -13.76 4.64
C VAL A 192 -6.13 -14.01 5.99
N GLY A 193 -5.89 -12.92 6.72
CA GLY A 193 -5.27 -13.02 8.05
C GLY A 193 -4.95 -11.63 8.60
N PHE A 194 -3.83 -11.52 9.28
CA PHE A 194 -3.23 -10.24 9.66
C PHE A 194 -2.81 -9.49 8.40
N GLN A 195 -2.10 -10.17 7.49
CA GLN A 195 -1.85 -9.71 6.12
C GLN A 195 -2.94 -10.27 5.20
N ASN A 196 -3.40 -9.44 4.26
CA ASN A 196 -4.49 -9.79 3.35
C ASN A 196 -4.13 -9.46 1.90
N VAL A 197 -4.53 -10.34 0.99
CA VAL A 197 -4.39 -10.14 -0.47
C VAL A 197 -5.72 -10.42 -1.14
N TYR A 198 -6.19 -9.45 -1.91
CA TYR A 198 -7.39 -9.54 -2.73
C TYR A 198 -7.02 -9.29 -4.19
N LYS A 199 -7.54 -10.09 -5.11
CA LYS A 199 -7.28 -9.96 -6.56
C LYS A 199 -8.57 -10.00 -7.36
N ARG A 200 -8.63 -9.20 -8.41
CA ARG A 200 -9.60 -9.36 -9.47
C ARG A 200 -9.16 -10.56 -10.31
N LEU A 201 -9.92 -11.63 -10.22
CA LEU A 201 -9.69 -12.77 -11.10
C LEU A 201 -10.23 -12.33 -12.47
N SER A 202 -9.36 -12.18 -13.46
CA SER A 202 -9.78 -12.23 -14.87
C SER A 202 -10.52 -13.55 -15.03
N ASP A 203 -11.66 -13.54 -15.69
CA ASP A 203 -12.44 -14.74 -15.96
C ASP A 203 -11.48 -15.88 -16.27
N TRP A 204 -11.47 -16.89 -15.39
CA TRP A 204 -10.70 -18.10 -15.61
C TRP A 204 -11.33 -18.73 -16.85
N ALA A 205 -10.76 -18.44 -18.02
CA ALA A 205 -11.12 -19.09 -19.24
C ALA A 205 -11.04 -20.59 -18.99
N ASP A 206 -12.18 -21.20 -19.10
CA ASP A 206 -12.51 -22.60 -19.05
C ASP A 206 -11.42 -23.46 -19.71
N SER A 207 -10.37 -23.81 -18.98
CA SER A 207 -9.44 -24.86 -19.35
C SER A 207 -9.90 -26.14 -18.66
N SER A 208 -11.11 -26.56 -18.97
CA SER A 208 -11.48 -27.96 -18.81
C SER A 208 -10.59 -28.76 -19.76
N PRO A 209 -9.74 -29.67 -19.28
CA PRO A 209 -9.11 -30.63 -20.17
C PRO A 209 -10.20 -31.46 -20.78
N GLY A 210 -10.42 -31.29 -22.08
CA GLY A 210 -11.27 -32.15 -22.86
C GLY A 210 -10.83 -33.61 -22.66
N GLY A 211 -11.63 -34.33 -21.92
CA GLY A 211 -11.52 -35.77 -21.83
C GLY A 211 -12.03 -36.36 -23.14
N ASP A 212 -11.13 -36.62 -24.05
CA ASP A 212 -11.39 -37.58 -25.09
C ASP A 212 -11.38 -38.99 -24.47
N LEU A 213 -12.56 -39.51 -24.23
CA LEU A 213 -12.79 -40.92 -24.03
C LEU A 213 -13.09 -41.52 -25.43
N GLU A 214 -12.13 -42.22 -25.99
CA GLU A 214 -12.34 -43.37 -26.85
C GLU A 214 -11.65 -44.58 -26.25
#